data_6cc177b2f184613695eefdbc9f2badb6
#
_entry.id   6cc177b2f184613695eefdbc9f2badb6
#
_cell.length_a   1.000
_cell.length_b   1.000
_cell.length_c   1.000
_cell.angle_alpha   90.00
_cell.angle_beta   90.00
_cell.angle_gamma   90.00
#
_symmetry.space_group_name_H-M   'P 1'
#
loop_
_entity.id
_entity.type
_entity.pdbx_description
1 polymer ?
#
loop_
_entity_poly.entity_id
_entity_poly.type
_entity_poly.pdbx_seq_one_letter_code
_entity_poly.pdbx_strand_id
1 'polypeptide(L)'
;ALLSKYTSRYTQARDLLESDGFKNLYEAYFNLEGDSVAVKAKTAGLGIIEFANIFNNIKPDLIVVRGDRFEVLSAATAASYMNIPVAHIEGGDVSGTLDEAVRHSITKLSHIHFPTNEESKKRILKMGEDKKYVFNFGSPDIEMVSKISRGDNNFNIKQTGSGAYINLKDKFLIV
;
A
#
# COMPACT_ATOMS: atom_id res chain seq x y z
N ALA A 1 -1.38 -6.92 -1.99
CA ALA A 1 -2.68 -6.88 -1.30
C ALA A 1 -2.83 -8.08 -0.39
N LEU A 2 -3.21 -7.85 0.87
CA LEU A 2 -3.45 -8.93 1.83
C LEU A 2 -4.87 -9.43 1.62
N LEU A 3 -5.00 -10.56 0.96
CA LEU A 3 -6.30 -11.17 0.67
C LEU A 3 -6.25 -12.65 1.05
N SER A 4 -7.28 -13.14 1.74
CA SER A 4 -7.42 -14.57 1.96
C SER A 4 -7.76 -15.26 0.65
N LYS A 5 -7.04 -16.32 0.29
CA LYS A 5 -7.30 -17.10 -0.93
C LYS A 5 -8.68 -17.74 -0.98
N TYR A 6 -9.38 -17.78 0.16
CA TYR A 6 -10.73 -18.34 0.26
C TYR A 6 -11.83 -17.29 0.04
N THR A 7 -11.49 -16.02 -0.21
CA THR A 7 -12.47 -14.97 -0.47
C THR A 7 -12.59 -14.71 -1.97
N SER A 8 -13.80 -14.43 -2.44
CA SER A 8 -14.05 -13.99 -3.83
C SER A 8 -13.23 -12.75 -4.22
N ARG A 9 -12.87 -11.90 -3.24
CA ARG A 9 -12.04 -10.70 -3.46
C ARG A 9 -10.60 -11.06 -3.85
N TYR A 10 -10.07 -12.17 -3.37
CA TYR A 10 -8.72 -12.63 -3.76
C TYR A 10 -8.66 -12.98 -5.26
N THR A 11 -9.59 -13.80 -5.72
CA THR A 11 -9.68 -14.20 -7.15
C THR A 11 -9.87 -12.94 -8.02
N GLN A 12 -10.80 -12.06 -7.64
CA GLN A 12 -11.04 -10.82 -8.38
C GLN A 12 -9.80 -9.92 -8.47
N ALA A 13 -9.01 -9.80 -7.39
CA ALA A 13 -7.80 -8.97 -7.41
C ALA A 13 -6.71 -9.57 -8.30
N ARG A 14 -6.56 -10.90 -8.32
CA ARG A 14 -5.63 -11.59 -9.21
C ARG A 14 -6.05 -11.42 -10.67
N ASP A 15 -7.32 -11.72 -10.98
CA ASP A 15 -7.87 -11.61 -12.34
C ASP A 15 -7.72 -10.18 -12.88
N LEU A 16 -7.92 -9.17 -12.02
CA LEU A 16 -7.73 -7.77 -12.38
C LEU A 16 -6.26 -7.47 -12.71
N LEU A 17 -5.32 -7.90 -11.88
CA LEU A 17 -3.89 -7.69 -12.15
C LEU A 17 -3.45 -8.40 -13.43
N GLU A 18 -3.95 -9.61 -13.70
CA GLU A 18 -3.66 -10.34 -14.93
C GLU A 18 -4.27 -9.63 -16.15
N SER A 19 -5.49 -9.10 -16.04
CA SER A 19 -6.14 -8.31 -17.09
C SER A 19 -5.43 -7.00 -17.40
N ASP A 20 -4.82 -6.38 -16.38
CA ASP A 20 -3.98 -5.19 -16.50
C ASP A 20 -2.58 -5.50 -17.07
N GLY A 21 -2.30 -6.77 -17.39
CA GLY A 21 -1.07 -7.19 -18.05
C GLY A 21 0.07 -7.58 -17.13
N PHE A 22 -0.15 -7.66 -15.81
CA PHE A 22 0.86 -8.16 -14.87
C PHE A 22 0.95 -9.69 -14.96
N LYS A 23 2.09 -10.20 -15.43
CA LYS A 23 2.32 -11.64 -15.65
C LYS A 23 3.12 -12.32 -14.55
N ASN A 24 3.99 -11.57 -13.88
CA ASN A 24 4.87 -12.08 -12.83
C ASN A 24 4.25 -11.84 -11.46
N LEU A 25 3.25 -12.64 -11.11
CA LEU A 25 2.55 -12.57 -9.84
C LEU A 25 3.10 -13.65 -8.90
N TYR A 26 3.55 -13.24 -7.72
CA TYR A 26 4.03 -14.13 -6.65
C TYR A 26 3.07 -14.07 -5.47
N GLU A 27 2.73 -15.23 -4.95
CA GLU A 27 1.84 -15.36 -3.80
C GLU A 27 2.64 -15.58 -2.53
N ALA A 28 2.32 -14.82 -1.49
CA ALA A 28 2.92 -14.95 -0.17
C ALA A 28 1.84 -15.35 0.85
N TYR A 29 2.03 -16.49 1.52
CA TYR A 29 1.05 -17.06 2.45
C TYR A 29 1.49 -16.89 3.89
N PHE A 30 1.16 -15.78 4.51
CA PHE A 30 1.55 -15.47 5.90
C PHE A 30 0.43 -14.86 6.75
N ASN A 31 -0.75 -14.62 6.16
CA ASN A 31 -1.85 -14.03 6.89
C ASN A 31 -2.52 -15.07 7.81
N LEU A 32 -2.41 -14.86 9.11
CA LEU A 32 -3.12 -15.66 10.12
C LEU A 32 -4.55 -15.14 10.29
N GLU A 33 -5.48 -16.05 10.49
CA GLU A 33 -6.87 -15.71 10.83
C GLU A 33 -6.96 -15.24 12.28
N GLY A 34 -7.79 -14.21 12.53
CA GLY A 34 -8.10 -13.67 13.84
C GLY A 34 -7.81 -12.17 13.97
N ASP A 35 -8.51 -11.53 14.92
CA ASP A 35 -8.48 -10.06 15.10
C ASP A 35 -7.62 -9.62 16.29
N SER A 36 -6.99 -10.54 17.01
CA SER A 36 -6.20 -10.18 18.18
C SER A 36 -4.90 -9.45 17.79
N VAL A 37 -4.43 -8.57 18.67
CA VAL A 37 -3.16 -7.85 18.48
C VAL A 37 -1.96 -8.81 18.34
N ALA A 38 -2.01 -9.96 19.03
CA ALA A 38 -1.00 -11.01 18.92
C ALA A 38 -1.00 -11.65 17.52
N VAL A 39 -2.16 -11.83 16.89
CA VAL A 39 -2.27 -12.34 15.52
C VAL A 39 -1.64 -11.36 14.53
N LYS A 40 -1.88 -10.06 14.67
CA LYS A 40 -1.26 -9.03 13.81
C LYS A 40 0.27 -9.05 13.93
N ALA A 41 0.80 -9.13 15.14
CA ALA A 41 2.23 -9.20 15.37
C ALA A 41 2.87 -10.48 14.77
N LYS A 42 2.22 -11.63 14.97
CA LYS A 42 2.66 -12.91 14.39
C LYS A 42 2.62 -12.88 12.86
N THR A 43 1.55 -12.35 12.27
CA THR A 43 1.41 -12.19 10.81
C THR A 43 2.55 -11.33 10.25
N ALA A 44 2.89 -10.22 10.91
CA ALA A 44 4.01 -9.39 10.49
C ALA A 44 5.34 -10.17 10.54
N GLY A 45 5.60 -10.94 11.59
CA GLY A 45 6.80 -11.79 11.69
C GLY A 45 6.88 -12.86 10.60
N LEU A 46 5.78 -13.58 10.35
CA LEU A 46 5.70 -14.57 9.28
C LEU A 46 5.89 -13.92 7.91
N GLY A 47 5.37 -12.70 7.71
CA GLY A 47 5.56 -11.94 6.49
C GLY A 47 7.03 -11.67 6.19
N ILE A 48 7.85 -11.36 7.21
CA ILE A 48 9.30 -11.16 7.01
C ILE A 48 9.96 -12.44 6.49
N ILE A 49 9.61 -13.58 7.06
CA ILE A 49 10.17 -14.89 6.65
C ILE A 49 9.76 -15.19 5.18
N GLU A 50 8.49 -14.98 4.87
CA GLU A 50 7.97 -15.29 3.54
C GLU A 50 8.54 -14.36 2.45
N PHE A 51 8.63 -13.07 2.73
CA PHE A 51 9.27 -12.14 1.80
C PHE A 51 10.77 -12.42 1.63
N ALA A 52 11.47 -12.83 2.67
CA ALA A 52 12.87 -13.22 2.54
C ALA A 52 13.04 -14.42 1.59
N ASN A 53 12.15 -15.43 1.68
CA ASN A 53 12.15 -16.57 0.74
C ASN A 53 11.87 -16.12 -0.69
N ILE A 54 10.84 -15.28 -0.89
CA ILE A 54 10.47 -14.75 -2.21
C ILE A 54 11.63 -13.95 -2.79
N PHE A 55 12.21 -13.02 -2.05
CA PHE A 55 13.30 -12.16 -2.53
C PHE A 55 14.57 -12.94 -2.82
N ASN A 56 14.87 -13.98 -2.03
CA ASN A 56 15.99 -14.87 -2.31
C ASN A 56 15.82 -15.64 -3.65
N ASN A 57 14.59 -15.98 -3.99
CA ASN A 57 14.29 -16.69 -5.25
C ASN A 57 14.26 -15.72 -6.46
N ILE A 58 13.65 -14.54 -6.30
CA ILE A 58 13.48 -13.57 -7.40
C ILE A 58 14.73 -12.75 -7.62
N LYS A 59 15.50 -12.45 -6.55
CA LYS A 59 16.68 -11.58 -6.54
C LYS A 59 16.40 -10.21 -7.16
N PRO A 60 15.41 -9.46 -6.64
CA PRO A 60 15.06 -8.16 -7.21
C PRO A 60 16.16 -7.12 -6.94
N ASP A 61 16.38 -6.21 -7.88
CA ASP A 61 17.32 -5.09 -7.74
C ASP A 61 16.72 -3.94 -6.92
N LEU A 62 15.40 -3.87 -6.82
CA LEU A 62 14.67 -2.83 -6.10
C LEU A 62 13.32 -3.38 -5.65
N ILE A 63 12.93 -3.06 -4.42
CA ILE A 63 11.57 -3.29 -3.91
C ILE A 63 10.84 -1.96 -3.85
N VAL A 64 9.64 -1.91 -4.40
CA VAL A 64 8.73 -0.76 -4.27
C VAL A 64 7.62 -1.12 -3.30
N VAL A 65 7.46 -0.32 -2.26
CA VAL A 65 6.41 -0.48 -1.24
C VAL A 65 5.55 0.76 -1.16
N ARG A 66 4.27 0.58 -0.80
CA ARG A 66 3.32 1.68 -0.67
C ARG A 66 2.56 1.59 0.64
N GLY A 67 2.44 2.74 1.33
CA GLY A 67 1.60 2.90 2.51
C GLY A 67 2.28 2.44 3.79
N ASP A 68 1.47 1.97 4.74
CA ASP A 68 1.82 1.87 6.15
C ASP A 68 1.34 0.59 6.84
N ARG A 69 0.89 -0.37 6.09
CA ARG A 69 0.37 -1.61 6.67
C ARG A 69 1.51 -2.52 7.16
N PHE A 70 1.20 -3.38 8.11
CA PHE A 70 2.20 -4.30 8.71
C PHE A 70 2.83 -5.27 7.70
N GLU A 71 2.10 -5.68 6.66
CA GLU A 71 2.67 -6.48 5.56
C GLU A 71 3.69 -5.70 4.72
N VAL A 72 3.48 -4.39 4.57
CA VAL A 72 4.43 -3.50 3.89
C VAL A 72 5.70 -3.35 4.71
N LEU A 73 5.56 -3.21 6.04
CA LEU A 73 6.69 -3.21 6.97
C LEU A 73 7.48 -4.53 6.88
N SER A 74 6.78 -5.67 6.79
CA SER A 74 7.41 -6.98 6.65
C SER A 74 8.28 -7.06 5.40
N ALA A 75 7.76 -6.59 4.26
CA ALA A 75 8.51 -6.55 3.00
C ALA A 75 9.72 -5.61 3.08
N ALA A 76 9.55 -4.40 3.61
CA ALA A 76 10.62 -3.43 3.76
C ALA A 76 11.73 -3.95 4.70
N THR A 77 11.33 -4.62 5.80
CA THR A 77 12.27 -5.22 6.75
C THR A 77 13.08 -6.35 6.11
N ALA A 78 12.43 -7.29 5.42
CA ALA A 78 13.10 -8.37 4.72
C ALA A 78 14.09 -7.83 3.68
N ALA A 79 13.66 -6.87 2.85
CA ALA A 79 14.50 -6.25 1.84
C ALA A 79 15.73 -5.56 2.45
N SER A 80 15.54 -4.80 3.55
CA SER A 80 16.62 -4.09 4.23
C SER A 80 17.70 -5.06 4.76
N TYR A 81 17.30 -6.14 5.43
CA TYR A 81 18.26 -7.15 5.91
C TYR A 81 18.94 -7.94 4.78
N MET A 82 18.35 -8.00 3.61
CA MET A 82 18.92 -8.64 2.43
C MET A 82 19.74 -7.68 1.56
N ASN A 83 19.95 -6.43 2.00
CA ASN A 83 20.63 -5.37 1.25
C ASN A 83 19.99 -5.07 -0.12
N ILE A 84 18.68 -5.20 -0.21
CA ILE A 84 17.91 -4.85 -1.40
C ILE A 84 17.38 -3.42 -1.21
N PRO A 85 17.65 -2.49 -2.13
CA PRO A 85 17.12 -1.14 -2.08
C PRO A 85 15.60 -1.11 -2.01
N VAL A 86 15.04 -0.19 -1.22
CA VAL A 86 13.61 -0.01 -1.06
C VAL A 86 13.19 1.39 -1.49
N ALA A 87 12.16 1.49 -2.31
CA ALA A 87 11.47 2.73 -2.64
C ALA A 87 10.11 2.77 -1.94
N HIS A 88 9.83 3.83 -1.19
CA HIS A 88 8.61 3.98 -0.41
C HIS A 88 7.72 5.07 -1.00
N ILE A 89 6.49 4.68 -1.39
CA ILE A 89 5.44 5.58 -1.86
C ILE A 89 4.50 5.90 -0.69
N GLU A 90 4.10 7.16 -0.55
CA GLU A 90 3.23 7.66 0.54
C GLU A 90 3.89 7.65 1.92
N GLY A 91 5.21 7.77 1.97
CA GLY A 91 5.93 8.02 3.22
C GLY A 91 5.71 9.43 3.76
N GLY A 92 5.90 9.60 5.07
CA GLY A 92 5.92 10.90 5.72
C GLY A 92 4.57 11.48 6.13
N ASP A 93 3.45 10.86 5.81
CA ASP A 93 2.12 11.31 6.26
C ASP A 93 1.89 11.01 7.75
N VAL A 94 1.00 11.81 8.37
CA VAL A 94 0.59 11.70 9.78
C VAL A 94 -0.87 11.28 9.84
N SER A 95 -1.17 10.26 10.60
CA SER A 95 -2.53 9.75 10.80
C SER A 95 -2.98 9.69 12.26
N GLY A 96 -2.04 9.86 13.20
CA GLY A 96 -2.33 9.79 14.65
C GLY A 96 -2.65 8.37 15.15
N THR A 97 -2.34 7.34 14.37
CA THR A 97 -2.58 5.93 14.69
C THR A 97 -1.26 5.15 14.74
N LEU A 98 -1.34 3.86 15.10
CA LEU A 98 -0.18 2.94 15.03
C LEU A 98 0.42 2.90 13.62
N ASP A 99 -0.41 3.03 12.60
CA ASP A 99 0.02 2.98 11.19
C ASP A 99 0.98 4.12 10.85
N GLU A 100 0.90 5.27 11.56
CA GLU A 100 1.90 6.35 11.42
C GLU A 100 3.29 5.90 11.83
N ALA A 101 3.41 5.22 12.99
CA ALA A 101 4.70 4.69 13.45
C ALA A 101 5.25 3.62 12.49
N VAL A 102 4.37 2.79 11.95
CA VAL A 102 4.70 1.79 10.92
C VAL A 102 5.18 2.48 9.65
N ARG A 103 4.47 3.48 9.16
CA ARG A 103 4.84 4.28 7.98
C ARG A 103 6.22 4.91 8.12
N HIS A 104 6.49 5.52 9.27
CA HIS A 104 7.79 6.15 9.54
C HIS A 104 8.91 5.11 9.66
N SER A 105 8.64 3.92 10.20
CA SER A 105 9.58 2.81 10.21
C SER A 105 9.91 2.34 8.79
N ILE A 106 8.91 2.18 7.92
CA ILE A 106 9.11 1.83 6.51
C ILE A 106 9.93 2.92 5.81
N THR A 107 9.64 4.21 6.06
CA THR A 107 10.43 5.31 5.53
C THR A 107 11.91 5.18 5.93
N LYS A 108 12.20 4.88 7.20
CA LYS A 108 13.58 4.72 7.69
C LYS A 108 14.31 3.50 7.14
N LEU A 109 13.59 2.47 6.72
CA LEU A 109 14.13 1.28 6.04
C LEU A 109 14.30 1.49 4.53
N SER A 110 13.82 2.61 3.99
CA SER A 110 13.79 2.87 2.56
C SER A 110 14.92 3.79 2.12
N HIS A 111 15.30 3.72 0.85
CA HIS A 111 16.40 4.45 0.25
C HIS A 111 15.92 5.54 -0.72
N ILE A 112 14.73 5.36 -1.28
CA ILE A 112 14.11 6.30 -2.22
C ILE A 112 12.69 6.60 -1.71
N HIS A 113 12.29 7.86 -1.74
CA HIS A 113 11.05 8.30 -1.11
C HIS A 113 10.18 9.09 -2.09
N PHE A 114 8.91 8.70 -2.16
CA PHE A 114 7.88 9.35 -2.97
C PHE A 114 6.73 9.83 -2.08
N PRO A 115 6.92 10.93 -1.29
CA PRO A 115 5.83 11.57 -0.56
C PRO A 115 4.80 12.16 -1.52
N THR A 116 3.54 12.23 -1.10
CA THR A 116 2.43 12.71 -1.93
C THR A 116 2.22 14.22 -1.88
N ASN A 117 2.85 14.90 -0.91
CA ASN A 117 2.72 16.32 -0.68
C ASN A 117 3.97 16.93 -0.05
N GLU A 118 4.06 18.26 -0.02
CA GLU A 118 5.24 18.96 0.49
C GLU A 118 5.41 18.84 2.01
N GLU A 119 4.34 18.70 2.79
CA GLU A 119 4.44 18.53 4.25
C GLU A 119 5.05 17.17 4.60
N SER A 120 4.64 16.13 3.90
CA SER A 120 5.20 14.79 4.05
C SER A 120 6.66 14.75 3.60
N LYS A 121 7.00 15.42 2.50
CA LYS A 121 8.39 15.61 2.06
C LYS A 121 9.25 16.29 3.12
N LYS A 122 8.78 17.39 3.69
CA LYS A 122 9.49 18.09 4.78
C LYS A 122 9.71 17.20 5.99
N ARG A 123 8.73 16.34 6.31
CA ARG A 123 8.82 15.40 7.43
C ARG A 123 9.88 14.34 7.18
N ILE A 124 9.90 13.74 5.99
CA ILE A 124 10.92 12.77 5.58
C ILE A 124 12.32 13.38 5.69
N LEU A 125 12.51 14.61 5.22
CA LEU A 125 13.80 15.30 5.36
C LEU A 125 14.18 15.56 6.83
N LYS A 126 13.20 15.87 7.70
CA LYS A 126 13.44 16.01 9.15
C LYS A 126 13.78 14.67 9.82
N MET A 127 13.37 13.54 9.26
CA MET A 127 13.77 12.21 9.71
C MET A 127 15.22 11.87 9.33
N GLY A 128 15.90 12.75 8.59
CA GLY A 128 17.31 12.61 8.21
C GLY A 128 17.54 11.93 6.87
N GLU A 129 16.52 11.82 6.02
CA GLU A 129 16.68 11.26 4.68
C GLU A 129 17.37 12.26 3.73
N ASP A 130 18.21 11.76 2.82
CA ASP A 130 18.95 12.60 1.87
C ASP A 130 18.00 13.18 0.81
N LYS A 131 17.98 14.52 0.71
CA LYS A 131 17.12 15.29 -0.20
C LYS A 131 17.20 14.79 -1.66
N LYS A 132 18.34 14.27 -2.09
CA LYS A 132 18.53 13.80 -3.47
C LYS A 132 17.72 12.55 -3.80
N TYR A 133 17.22 11.85 -2.77
CA TYR A 133 16.40 10.65 -2.93
C TYR A 133 14.92 10.83 -2.51
N VAL A 134 14.50 12.11 -2.29
CA VAL A 134 13.11 12.44 -1.91
C VAL A 134 12.43 13.21 -3.03
N PHE A 135 11.50 12.55 -3.72
CA PHE A 135 10.82 13.06 -4.92
C PHE A 135 9.33 13.22 -4.67
N ASN A 136 8.82 14.44 -4.66
CA ASN A 136 7.38 14.70 -4.58
C ASN A 136 6.81 14.92 -6.00
N PHE A 137 6.09 13.91 -6.51
CA PHE A 137 5.38 13.97 -7.79
C PHE A 137 3.86 14.04 -7.62
N GLY A 138 3.39 14.21 -6.39
CA GLY A 138 1.96 14.20 -6.05
C GLY A 138 1.45 12.81 -5.69
N SER A 139 0.11 12.70 -5.58
CA SER A 139 -0.57 11.46 -5.19
C SER A 139 -1.06 10.70 -6.40
N PRO A 140 -0.69 9.40 -6.56
CA PRO A 140 -1.23 8.54 -7.61
C PRO A 140 -2.77 8.42 -7.55
N ASP A 141 -3.35 8.44 -6.36
CA ASP A 141 -4.80 8.34 -6.18
C ASP A 141 -5.51 9.59 -6.70
N ILE A 142 -4.98 10.77 -6.42
CA ILE A 142 -5.54 12.03 -6.93
C ILE A 142 -5.45 12.09 -8.46
N GLU A 143 -4.34 11.62 -9.03
CA GLU A 143 -4.19 11.52 -10.48
C GLU A 143 -5.25 10.58 -11.08
N MET A 144 -5.45 9.41 -10.48
CA MET A 144 -6.45 8.44 -10.93
C MET A 144 -7.86 9.02 -10.84
N VAL A 145 -8.25 9.62 -9.72
CA VAL A 145 -9.55 10.29 -9.55
C VAL A 145 -9.76 11.37 -10.60
N SER A 146 -8.73 12.15 -10.92
CA SER A 146 -8.83 13.20 -11.95
C SER A 146 -9.10 12.66 -13.36
N LYS A 147 -8.63 11.44 -13.64
CA LYS A 147 -8.90 10.73 -14.91
C LYS A 147 -10.32 10.16 -14.95
N ILE A 148 -10.80 9.60 -13.83
CA ILE A 148 -12.15 9.02 -13.72
C ILE A 148 -13.24 10.08 -13.76
N SER A 149 -13.07 11.22 -13.11
CA SER A 149 -14.08 12.29 -13.03
C SER A 149 -14.42 12.93 -14.38
N ARG A 150 -13.63 12.67 -15.41
CA ARG A 150 -13.85 13.14 -16.79
C ARG A 150 -14.54 12.12 -17.70
N GLY A 151 -14.76 10.91 -17.23
CA GLY A 151 -15.39 9.81 -17.97
C GLY A 151 -16.64 9.31 -17.28
N ASP A 152 -17.71 9.23 -18.05
CA ASP A 152 -18.96 8.53 -17.81
C ASP A 152 -19.77 8.88 -16.54
N ASN A 153 -20.75 9.77 -16.73
CA ASN A 153 -21.77 10.11 -15.73
C ASN A 153 -22.81 8.97 -15.49
N ASN A 154 -22.54 7.75 -15.92
CA ASN A 154 -23.45 6.60 -15.82
C ASN A 154 -23.18 5.70 -14.62
N PHE A 155 -22.49 6.19 -13.60
CA PHE A 155 -22.29 5.43 -12.37
C PHE A 155 -23.63 5.18 -11.66
N ASN A 156 -24.10 3.93 -11.69
CA ASN A 156 -25.37 3.55 -11.05
C ASN A 156 -25.14 3.14 -9.61
N ILE A 157 -25.17 4.11 -8.70
CA ILE A 157 -25.01 3.94 -7.26
C ILE A 157 -26.02 2.94 -6.65
N LYS A 158 -27.18 2.76 -7.30
CA LYS A 158 -28.22 1.82 -6.84
C LYS A 158 -27.78 0.35 -6.93
N GLN A 159 -26.72 0.05 -7.64
CA GLN A 159 -26.20 -1.31 -7.80
C GLN A 159 -25.13 -1.66 -6.75
N THR A 160 -24.73 -0.71 -5.91
CA THR A 160 -23.63 -0.89 -4.95
C THR A 160 -24.12 -0.79 -3.52
N GLY A 161 -24.41 -1.94 -2.87
CA GLY A 161 -24.67 -2.02 -1.43
C GLY A 161 -25.71 -1.03 -0.92
N SER A 162 -25.33 -0.16 0.00
CA SER A 162 -26.21 0.88 0.60
C SER A 162 -26.65 1.98 -0.38
N GLY A 163 -26.14 2.01 -1.60
CA GLY A 163 -26.48 3.00 -2.62
C GLY A 163 -27.95 3.05 -3.00
N ALA A 164 -28.72 1.97 -2.73
CA ALA A 164 -30.17 1.95 -2.95
C ALA A 164 -30.95 3.01 -2.15
N TYR A 165 -30.38 3.49 -1.04
CA TYR A 165 -30.98 4.47 -0.13
C TYR A 165 -30.48 5.91 -0.39
N ILE A 166 -29.57 6.10 -1.34
CA ILE A 166 -28.96 7.41 -1.63
C ILE A 166 -29.72 8.07 -2.77
N ASN A 167 -30.22 9.29 -2.56
CA ASN A 167 -30.79 10.12 -3.60
C ASN A 167 -29.74 11.13 -4.08
N LEU A 168 -29.18 10.90 -5.26
CA LEU A 168 -28.16 11.78 -5.84
C LEU A 168 -28.64 13.18 -6.21
N LYS A 169 -29.97 13.43 -6.16
CA LYS A 169 -30.53 14.78 -6.33
C LYS A 169 -30.43 15.63 -5.08
N ASP A 170 -30.25 15.01 -3.91
CA ASP A 170 -30.05 15.71 -2.65
C ASP A 170 -28.59 16.17 -2.52
N LYS A 171 -28.39 17.23 -1.74
CA LYS A 171 -27.02 17.66 -1.40
C LYS A 171 -26.40 16.64 -0.45
N PHE A 172 -25.23 16.13 -0.80
CA PHE A 172 -24.47 15.20 0.05
C PHE A 172 -23.01 15.60 0.12
N LEU A 173 -22.36 15.22 1.20
CA LEU A 173 -20.93 15.34 1.40
C LEU A 173 -20.34 13.93 1.43
N ILE A 174 -19.27 13.74 0.66
CA ILE A 174 -18.45 12.51 0.74
C ILE A 174 -17.30 12.79 1.70
N VAL A 175 -17.24 12.02 2.78
CA VAL A 175 -16.19 12.11 3.81
C VAL A 175 -15.28 10.89 3.73
#